data_65436e5b04f2a9521fe247505ba1d991
#
_entry.id   65436e5b04f2a9521fe247505ba1d991
#
_cell.length_a   1.000
_cell.length_b   1.000
_cell.length_c   1.000
_cell.angle_alpha   90.00
_cell.angle_beta   90.00
_cell.angle_gamma   90.00
#
_symmetry.space_group_name_H-M   'P 1'
#
loop_
_entity.id
_entity.type
_entity.pdbx_description
1 polymer ?
#
loop_
_entity_poly.entity_id
_entity_poly.type
_entity_poly.pdbx_seq_one_letter_code
_entity_poly.pdbx_strand_id
1 'polypeptide(L)'
;MLALAVKPRLLSASPASEAASWHKARKFADLPFGRVAYVEKGEGPAALFIHGWSLNGYQWRGALDRLHSQRRCIAPDMMSMGWTETPDAQEISPATQAVMLGQLLDKLRIDTVDLVGNDSGGLTAQLFLAKYPARVRSLLLTNCDVDENSPPPQFLPFIEKARQGTLVDEFVVPQADDKARARSGQGVGAFYTHPERLTDETIEIYFRPFAESKLKRTQLNKFSVTMATNPLVAIRDDLKQWKGPARMVWGTNDPLFGVQWAEWLDRTLPGSRGVRRIEGANLFFPEEMPELIAEEAQRLWQEKATTSS
;
A
#
# COMPACT_ATOMS: atom_id res chain seq x y z
N MET A 1 9.10 6.35 67.48
CA MET A 1 9.01 7.03 66.16
C MET A 1 9.25 6.00 65.08
N LEU A 2 8.18 5.47 64.43
CA LEU A 2 8.28 4.56 63.30
C LEU A 2 8.36 5.39 62.01
N ALA A 3 9.46 5.27 61.30
CA ALA A 3 9.62 5.84 59.95
C ALA A 3 8.85 4.98 58.96
N LEU A 4 7.79 5.51 58.38
CA LEU A 4 7.09 4.89 57.24
C LEU A 4 7.95 5.07 55.99
N ALA A 5 8.50 3.95 55.47
CA ALA A 5 9.18 3.90 54.20
C ALA A 5 8.15 4.04 53.06
N VAL A 6 8.17 5.19 52.37
CA VAL A 6 7.40 5.42 51.13
C VAL A 6 8.05 4.59 50.01
N LYS A 7 7.36 3.52 49.56
CA LYS A 7 7.78 2.77 48.35
C LYS A 7 7.67 3.68 47.13
N PRO A 8 8.71 3.75 46.26
CA PRO A 8 8.61 4.52 45.02
C PRO A 8 7.53 3.87 44.13
N ARG A 9 6.58 4.71 43.72
CA ARG A 9 5.55 4.36 42.73
C ARG A 9 6.28 4.14 41.41
N LEU A 10 6.34 2.91 40.94
CA LEU A 10 6.78 2.60 39.57
C LEU A 10 5.88 3.40 38.62
N LEU A 11 6.45 4.37 37.93
CA LEU A 11 5.81 5.06 36.83
C LEU A 11 5.45 3.98 35.78
N SER A 12 4.17 3.71 35.59
CA SER A 12 3.71 2.89 34.49
C SER A 12 4.21 3.55 33.19
N ALA A 13 5.01 2.85 32.42
CA ALA A 13 5.41 3.30 31.08
C ALA A 13 4.14 3.66 30.31
N SER A 14 4.10 4.85 29.73
CA SER A 14 3.03 5.24 28.80
C SER A 14 2.94 4.16 27.70
N PRO A 15 1.74 3.79 27.26
CA PRO A 15 1.60 2.84 26.16
C PRO A 15 2.40 3.33 24.97
N ALA A 16 3.14 2.39 24.35
CA ALA A 16 3.92 2.72 23.14
C ALA A 16 2.99 3.31 22.07
N SER A 17 3.46 4.33 21.35
CA SER A 17 2.69 4.89 20.25
C SER A 17 2.40 3.82 19.17
N GLU A 18 1.39 4.07 18.32
CA GLU A 18 1.03 3.17 17.23
C GLU A 18 2.22 2.97 16.29
N ALA A 19 2.95 4.03 15.96
CA ALA A 19 4.15 3.98 15.14
C ALA A 19 5.28 3.15 15.80
N ALA A 20 5.52 3.34 17.10
CA ALA A 20 6.52 2.57 17.84
C ALA A 20 6.14 1.07 17.89
N SER A 21 4.86 0.76 18.05
CA SER A 21 4.36 -0.61 18.02
C SER A 21 4.54 -1.24 16.64
N TRP A 22 4.30 -0.49 15.56
CA TRP A 22 4.54 -0.91 14.19
C TRP A 22 6.03 -1.18 13.92
N HIS A 23 6.91 -0.28 14.37
CA HIS A 23 8.36 -0.47 14.26
C HIS A 23 8.82 -1.76 14.95
N LYS A 24 8.30 -2.03 16.15
CA LYS A 24 8.63 -3.24 16.92
C LYS A 24 8.11 -4.53 16.24
N ALA A 25 6.97 -4.46 15.57
CA ALA A 25 6.36 -5.60 14.87
C ALA A 25 7.02 -5.90 13.51
N ARG A 26 7.88 -5.01 12.99
CA ARG A 26 8.54 -5.18 11.70
C ARG A 26 9.43 -6.40 11.68
N LYS A 27 9.27 -7.18 10.63
CA LYS A 27 10.07 -8.33 10.26
C LYS A 27 10.80 -8.07 8.95
N PHE A 28 11.76 -8.92 8.63
CA PHE A 28 12.50 -8.84 7.39
C PHE A 28 12.60 -10.22 6.74
N ALA A 29 12.53 -10.24 5.42
CA ALA A 29 12.75 -11.40 4.59
C ALA A 29 13.91 -11.13 3.63
N ASP A 30 14.97 -11.95 3.69
CA ASP A 30 16.07 -11.88 2.73
C ASP A 30 15.64 -12.55 1.42
N LEU A 31 15.62 -11.75 0.35
CA LEU A 31 15.24 -12.13 -1.00
C LEU A 31 16.34 -11.70 -1.99
N PRO A 32 16.39 -12.23 -3.22
CA PRO A 32 17.27 -11.74 -4.28
C PRO A 32 17.13 -10.23 -4.56
N PHE A 33 15.98 -9.64 -4.25
CA PHE A 33 15.67 -8.20 -4.38
C PHE A 33 16.22 -7.36 -3.23
N GLY A 34 16.85 -7.96 -2.23
CA GLY A 34 17.31 -7.34 -1.01
C GLY A 34 16.56 -7.81 0.22
N ARG A 35 16.60 -7.04 1.29
CA ARG A 35 15.99 -7.36 2.57
C ARG A 35 14.64 -6.67 2.68
N VAL A 36 13.57 -7.39 2.41
CA VAL A 36 12.20 -6.85 2.37
C VAL A 36 11.65 -6.73 3.78
N ALA A 37 11.30 -5.51 4.18
CA ALA A 37 10.61 -5.22 5.44
C ALA A 37 9.12 -5.51 5.30
N TYR A 38 8.49 -6.07 6.33
CA TYR A 38 7.05 -6.27 6.38
C TYR A 38 6.55 -6.34 7.82
N VAL A 39 5.27 -6.05 8.01
CA VAL A 39 4.55 -6.34 9.25
C VAL A 39 3.49 -7.38 8.95
N GLU A 40 3.34 -8.36 9.84
CA GLU A 40 2.26 -9.32 9.75
C GLU A 40 1.51 -9.43 11.09
N LYS A 41 0.18 -9.61 10.99
CA LYS A 41 -0.71 -9.82 12.14
C LYS A 41 -1.69 -10.94 11.84
N GLY A 42 -2.00 -11.74 12.84
CA GLY A 42 -2.97 -12.84 12.73
C GLY A 42 -2.42 -14.12 12.12
N GLU A 43 -3.31 -15.08 11.93
CA GLU A 43 -3.03 -16.44 11.45
C GLU A 43 -4.08 -16.87 10.41
N GLY A 44 -3.90 -18.05 9.81
CA GLY A 44 -4.83 -18.62 8.84
C GLY A 44 -4.56 -18.22 7.39
N PRO A 45 -5.58 -18.15 6.53
CA PRO A 45 -5.41 -17.77 5.13
C PRO A 45 -4.79 -16.39 4.99
N ALA A 46 -3.79 -16.24 4.12
CA ALA A 46 -3.04 -14.98 4.01
C ALA A 46 -3.79 -13.91 3.21
N ALA A 47 -3.65 -12.64 3.64
CA ALA A 47 -4.07 -11.46 2.89
C ALA A 47 -2.87 -10.50 2.78
N LEU A 48 -2.60 -10.00 1.57
CA LEU A 48 -1.46 -9.14 1.24
C LEU A 48 -1.95 -7.73 0.92
N PHE A 49 -1.45 -6.76 1.67
CA PHE A 49 -1.83 -5.35 1.61
C PHE A 49 -0.71 -4.53 0.98
N ILE A 50 -0.92 -4.02 -0.21
CA ILE A 50 0.09 -3.35 -1.03
C ILE A 50 -0.18 -1.85 -1.02
N HIS A 51 0.77 -1.09 -0.47
CA HIS A 51 0.67 0.36 -0.25
C HIS A 51 0.98 1.19 -1.49
N GLY A 52 0.62 2.48 -1.42
CA GLY A 52 0.81 3.47 -2.48
C GLY A 52 2.23 4.05 -2.57
N TRP A 53 2.44 4.84 -3.64
CA TRP A 53 3.69 5.54 -3.91
C TRP A 53 4.11 6.46 -2.75
N SER A 54 5.39 6.45 -2.44
CA SER A 54 6.06 7.16 -1.35
C SER A 54 5.61 6.82 0.08
N LEU A 55 4.61 5.95 0.26
CA LEU A 55 4.19 5.45 1.56
C LEU A 55 4.95 4.16 1.94
N ASN A 56 4.42 3.39 2.88
CA ASN A 56 4.90 2.07 3.27
C ASN A 56 3.77 1.24 3.90
N GLY A 57 4.05 0.03 4.34
CA GLY A 57 3.05 -0.87 4.90
C GLY A 57 2.21 -0.30 6.05
N TYR A 58 2.68 0.74 6.72
CA TYR A 58 1.96 1.43 7.80
C TYR A 58 0.61 2.01 7.36
N GLN A 59 0.44 2.31 6.07
CA GLN A 59 -0.84 2.72 5.49
C GLN A 59 -1.98 1.78 5.88
N TRP A 60 -1.68 0.50 5.99
CA TRP A 60 -2.68 -0.54 6.22
C TRP A 60 -2.89 -0.94 7.69
N ARG A 61 -2.22 -0.26 8.66
CA ARG A 61 -2.24 -0.62 10.07
C ARG A 61 -3.66 -0.81 10.64
N GLY A 62 -4.54 0.15 10.33
CA GLY A 62 -5.92 0.11 10.81
C GLY A 62 -6.75 -1.03 10.20
N ALA A 63 -6.49 -1.40 8.95
CA ALA A 63 -7.11 -2.56 8.30
C ALA A 63 -6.58 -3.87 8.88
N LEU A 64 -5.25 -3.99 9.08
CA LEU A 64 -4.65 -5.16 9.71
C LEU A 64 -5.21 -5.40 11.10
N ASP A 65 -5.39 -4.34 11.91
CA ASP A 65 -5.93 -4.45 13.28
C ASP A 65 -7.38 -4.95 13.31
N ARG A 66 -8.15 -4.76 12.26
CA ARG A 66 -9.54 -5.21 12.15
C ARG A 66 -9.69 -6.61 11.55
N LEU A 67 -8.68 -7.04 10.77
CA LEU A 67 -8.77 -8.25 9.96
C LEU A 67 -7.94 -9.42 10.48
N HIS A 68 -6.98 -9.18 11.38
CA HIS A 68 -6.04 -10.19 11.85
C HIS A 68 -6.68 -11.39 12.57
N SER A 69 -7.90 -11.26 13.06
CA SER A 69 -8.62 -12.39 13.65
C SER A 69 -9.14 -13.41 12.63
N GLN A 70 -9.17 -13.03 11.33
CA GLN A 70 -9.71 -13.85 10.24
C GLN A 70 -8.67 -14.19 9.18
N ARG A 71 -7.56 -13.45 9.12
CA ARG A 71 -6.50 -13.61 8.12
C ARG A 71 -5.12 -13.38 8.73
N ARG A 72 -4.15 -14.08 8.18
CA ARG A 72 -2.75 -13.68 8.30
C ARG A 72 -2.52 -12.49 7.39
N CYS A 73 -2.69 -11.28 7.93
CA CYS A 73 -2.55 -10.01 7.21
C CYS A 73 -1.08 -9.62 7.11
N ILE A 74 -0.59 -9.34 5.90
CA ILE A 74 0.80 -9.03 5.61
C ILE A 74 0.85 -7.71 4.85
N ALA A 75 1.61 -6.74 5.36
CA ALA A 75 1.86 -5.44 4.74
C ALA A 75 3.37 -5.25 4.54
N PRO A 76 3.92 -5.55 3.35
CA PRO A 76 5.31 -5.30 3.03
C PRO A 76 5.54 -3.81 2.75
N ASP A 77 6.77 -3.36 2.99
CA ASP A 77 7.29 -2.13 2.40
C ASP A 77 7.85 -2.48 1.01
N MET A 78 7.33 -1.83 -0.02
CA MET A 78 7.75 -2.09 -1.40
C MET A 78 9.19 -1.64 -1.64
N MET A 79 9.89 -2.18 -2.64
CA MET A 79 11.26 -1.76 -2.98
C MET A 79 11.32 -0.25 -3.17
N SER A 80 12.41 0.37 -2.76
CA SER A 80 12.67 1.81 -2.67
C SER A 80 11.93 2.56 -1.56
N MET A 81 10.95 1.97 -0.88
CA MET A 81 10.08 2.63 0.08
C MET A 81 10.22 2.03 1.49
N GLY A 82 9.76 2.76 2.50
CA GLY A 82 9.80 2.34 3.89
C GLY A 82 11.18 1.85 4.35
N TRP A 83 11.22 0.68 4.96
CA TRP A 83 12.45 0.06 5.51
C TRP A 83 12.99 -1.09 4.67
N THR A 84 12.39 -1.39 3.52
CA THR A 84 12.96 -2.39 2.60
C THR A 84 14.33 -1.90 2.10
N GLU A 85 15.34 -2.75 2.25
CA GLU A 85 16.72 -2.51 1.84
C GLU A 85 16.92 -3.13 0.45
N THR A 86 16.95 -2.29 -0.57
CA THR A 86 17.11 -2.70 -1.97
C THR A 86 18.54 -2.41 -2.43
N PRO A 87 19.26 -3.35 -3.05
CA PRO A 87 20.60 -3.10 -3.62
C PRO A 87 20.55 -1.98 -4.69
N ASP A 88 21.61 -1.18 -4.80
CA ASP A 88 21.65 -0.07 -5.77
C ASP A 88 21.49 -0.52 -7.23
N ALA A 89 22.06 -1.66 -7.57
CA ALA A 89 21.96 -2.23 -8.92
C ALA A 89 20.60 -2.89 -9.23
N GLN A 90 19.70 -3.00 -8.24
CA GLN A 90 18.40 -3.62 -8.44
C GLN A 90 17.51 -2.76 -9.35
N GLU A 91 17.01 -3.34 -10.42
CA GLU A 91 15.94 -2.75 -11.21
C GLU A 91 14.65 -2.68 -10.37
N ILE A 92 14.02 -1.51 -10.35
CA ILE A 92 12.78 -1.28 -9.62
C ILE A 92 11.74 -0.77 -10.62
N SER A 93 10.76 -1.62 -10.91
CA SER A 93 9.60 -1.31 -11.76
C SER A 93 8.34 -1.92 -11.17
N PRO A 94 7.14 -1.51 -11.59
CA PRO A 94 5.90 -2.17 -11.13
C PRO A 94 5.92 -3.69 -11.37
N ALA A 95 6.49 -4.15 -12.48
CA ALA A 95 6.60 -5.58 -12.78
C ALA A 95 7.58 -6.31 -11.84
N THR A 96 8.74 -5.72 -11.53
CA THR A 96 9.69 -6.30 -10.57
C THR A 96 9.15 -6.29 -9.15
N GLN A 97 8.35 -5.30 -8.78
CA GLN A 97 7.61 -5.29 -7.51
C GLN A 97 6.67 -6.51 -7.39
N ALA A 98 5.92 -6.83 -8.44
CA ALA A 98 5.05 -8.01 -8.46
C ALA A 98 5.84 -9.32 -8.32
N VAL A 99 7.02 -9.42 -8.94
CA VAL A 99 7.91 -10.59 -8.79
C VAL A 99 8.45 -10.69 -7.36
N MET A 100 8.89 -9.58 -6.78
CA MET A 100 9.35 -9.52 -5.39
C MET A 100 8.28 -10.02 -4.42
N LEU A 101 7.01 -9.61 -4.60
CA LEU A 101 5.89 -10.09 -3.79
C LEU A 101 5.70 -11.60 -3.94
N GLY A 102 5.83 -12.16 -5.15
CA GLY A 102 5.78 -13.60 -5.37
C GLY A 102 6.83 -14.34 -4.54
N GLN A 103 8.07 -13.87 -4.58
CA GLN A 103 9.17 -14.44 -3.81
C GLN A 103 9.02 -14.22 -2.29
N LEU A 104 8.42 -13.12 -1.87
CA LEU A 104 8.08 -12.90 -0.46
C LEU A 104 7.09 -13.97 0.01
N LEU A 105 6.03 -14.22 -0.75
CA LEU A 105 5.06 -15.27 -0.43
C LEU A 105 5.71 -16.66 -0.37
N ASP A 106 6.62 -16.97 -1.30
CA ASP A 106 7.38 -18.23 -1.28
C ASP A 106 8.24 -18.37 -0.01
N LYS A 107 8.96 -17.29 0.35
CA LYS A 107 9.77 -17.23 1.59
C LYS A 107 8.92 -17.43 2.84
N LEU A 108 7.69 -16.92 2.84
CA LEU A 108 6.74 -17.04 3.94
C LEU A 108 5.91 -18.34 3.89
N ARG A 109 6.14 -19.20 2.88
CA ARG A 109 5.41 -20.46 2.64
C ARG A 109 3.91 -20.24 2.47
N ILE A 110 3.56 -19.28 1.63
CA ILE A 110 2.17 -18.91 1.34
C ILE A 110 1.90 -19.23 -0.13
N ASP A 111 1.02 -20.19 -0.37
CA ASP A 111 0.66 -20.62 -1.73
C ASP A 111 -0.34 -19.66 -2.38
N THR A 112 -1.36 -19.25 -1.63
CA THR A 112 -2.43 -18.38 -2.12
C THR A 112 -2.73 -17.23 -1.17
N VAL A 113 -3.21 -16.10 -1.74
CA VAL A 113 -3.37 -14.85 -1.00
C VAL A 113 -4.62 -14.09 -1.47
N ASP A 114 -5.27 -13.37 -0.55
CA ASP A 114 -6.22 -12.32 -0.86
C ASP A 114 -5.42 -11.03 -1.09
N LEU A 115 -5.58 -10.36 -2.24
CA LEU A 115 -4.87 -9.12 -2.55
C LEU A 115 -5.70 -7.90 -2.19
N VAL A 116 -5.07 -6.92 -1.55
CA VAL A 116 -5.62 -5.58 -1.30
C VAL A 116 -4.60 -4.55 -1.76
N GLY A 117 -4.98 -3.64 -2.63
CA GLY A 117 -4.07 -2.64 -3.19
C GLY A 117 -4.67 -1.25 -3.32
N ASN A 118 -3.83 -0.23 -3.12
CA ASN A 118 -4.16 1.18 -3.29
C ASN A 118 -3.06 1.88 -4.08
N ASP A 119 -3.41 2.84 -4.95
CA ASP A 119 -2.46 3.65 -5.72
C ASP A 119 -1.51 2.74 -6.55
N SER A 120 -0.23 2.98 -6.55
CA SER A 120 0.78 2.11 -7.20
C SER A 120 0.79 0.68 -6.64
N GLY A 121 0.28 0.46 -5.43
CA GLY A 121 0.02 -0.87 -4.88
C GLY A 121 -1.09 -1.61 -5.62
N GLY A 122 -2.11 -0.91 -6.09
CA GLY A 122 -3.16 -1.47 -6.94
C GLY A 122 -2.66 -1.80 -8.35
N LEU A 123 -1.78 -0.98 -8.92
CA LEU A 123 -1.03 -1.30 -10.14
C LEU A 123 -0.26 -2.63 -9.98
N THR A 124 0.51 -2.72 -8.89
CA THR A 124 1.31 -3.93 -8.61
C THR A 124 0.44 -5.16 -8.36
N ALA A 125 -0.71 -5.00 -7.70
CA ALA A 125 -1.67 -6.09 -7.48
C ALA A 125 -2.24 -6.66 -8.79
N GLN A 126 -2.56 -5.80 -9.76
CA GLN A 126 -3.03 -6.22 -11.09
C GLN A 126 -1.94 -6.98 -11.86
N LEU A 127 -0.69 -6.51 -11.82
CA LEU A 127 0.45 -7.19 -12.44
C LEU A 127 0.76 -8.53 -11.74
N PHE A 128 0.62 -8.59 -10.42
CA PHE A 128 0.75 -9.83 -9.67
C PHE A 128 -0.32 -10.85 -10.08
N LEU A 129 -1.57 -10.39 -10.17
CA LEU A 129 -2.69 -11.21 -10.61
C LEU A 129 -2.45 -11.80 -12.01
N ALA A 130 -2.05 -10.98 -12.98
CA ALA A 130 -1.77 -11.43 -14.35
C ALA A 130 -0.65 -12.47 -14.40
N LYS A 131 0.41 -12.25 -13.60
CA LYS A 131 1.57 -13.14 -13.56
C LYS A 131 1.33 -14.45 -12.79
N TYR A 132 0.54 -14.38 -11.72
CA TYR A 132 0.34 -15.51 -10.78
C TYR A 132 -1.17 -15.74 -10.48
N PRO A 133 -2.03 -15.93 -11.50
CA PRO A 133 -3.48 -15.96 -11.31
C PRO A 133 -3.94 -17.06 -10.35
N ALA A 134 -3.26 -18.22 -10.34
CA ALA A 134 -3.58 -19.33 -9.43
C ALA A 134 -3.24 -19.05 -7.97
N ARG A 135 -2.44 -18.02 -7.69
CA ARG A 135 -2.09 -17.61 -6.32
C ARG A 135 -3.06 -16.59 -5.72
N VAL A 136 -3.99 -16.05 -6.50
CA VAL A 136 -4.91 -15.00 -6.04
C VAL A 136 -6.29 -15.60 -5.77
N ARG A 137 -6.72 -15.58 -4.51
CA ARG A 137 -8.06 -16.01 -4.09
C ARG A 137 -9.12 -14.95 -4.32
N SER A 138 -8.78 -13.69 -4.03
CA SER A 138 -9.65 -12.53 -4.21
C SER A 138 -8.82 -11.27 -4.43
N LEU A 139 -9.45 -10.24 -5.03
CA LEU A 139 -8.84 -8.95 -5.32
C LEU A 139 -9.71 -7.81 -4.81
N LEU A 140 -9.19 -6.97 -3.90
CA LEU A 140 -9.81 -5.73 -3.49
C LEU A 140 -8.91 -4.57 -3.93
N LEU A 141 -9.44 -3.72 -4.79
CA LEU A 141 -8.74 -2.52 -5.26
C LEU A 141 -9.43 -1.26 -4.75
N THR A 142 -8.61 -0.34 -4.32
CA THR A 142 -9.03 1.04 -4.03
C THR A 142 -8.26 1.96 -4.95
N ASN A 143 -8.76 3.17 -5.16
CA ASN A 143 -8.17 4.17 -6.08
C ASN A 143 -6.73 3.85 -6.49
N CYS A 144 -6.54 3.50 -7.76
CA CYS A 144 -5.24 3.06 -8.29
C CYS A 144 -5.15 3.25 -9.80
N ASP A 145 -3.98 3.04 -10.34
CA ASP A 145 -3.75 2.91 -11.78
C ASP A 145 -4.64 1.82 -12.39
N VAL A 146 -5.26 2.11 -13.51
CA VAL A 146 -6.11 1.16 -14.25
C VAL A 146 -5.96 1.40 -15.73
N ASP A 147 -5.67 0.34 -16.48
CA ASP A 147 -5.68 0.34 -17.94
C ASP A 147 -4.88 1.51 -18.55
N GLU A 148 -5.52 2.34 -19.37
CA GLU A 148 -4.85 3.49 -20.02
C GLU A 148 -4.50 4.63 -19.05
N ASN A 149 -5.10 4.68 -17.86
CA ASN A 149 -4.77 5.65 -16.81
C ASN A 149 -3.59 5.17 -15.94
N SER A 150 -2.52 4.75 -16.58
CA SER A 150 -1.26 4.38 -15.93
C SER A 150 -0.06 4.84 -16.77
N PRO A 151 0.66 5.86 -16.33
CA PRO A 151 0.38 6.71 -15.17
C PRO A 151 -0.79 7.69 -15.43
N PRO A 152 -1.48 8.18 -14.38
CA PRO A 152 -2.47 9.24 -14.56
C PRO A 152 -1.78 10.51 -15.09
N PRO A 153 -2.43 11.29 -15.98
CA PRO A 153 -1.81 12.48 -16.59
C PRO A 153 -1.25 13.49 -15.58
N GLN A 154 -1.89 13.61 -14.42
CA GLN A 154 -1.47 14.51 -13.34
C GLN A 154 -0.13 14.08 -12.70
N PHE A 155 0.28 12.82 -12.87
CA PHE A 155 1.57 12.32 -12.38
C PHE A 155 2.73 12.58 -13.35
N LEU A 156 2.48 12.93 -14.61
CA LEU A 156 3.52 13.17 -15.61
C LEU A 156 4.55 14.25 -15.21
N PRO A 157 4.16 15.39 -14.59
CA PRO A 157 5.13 16.37 -14.10
C PRO A 157 6.06 15.80 -13.01
N PHE A 158 5.58 14.88 -12.18
CA PHE A 158 6.39 14.19 -11.18
C PHE A 158 7.41 13.27 -11.83
N ILE A 159 7.02 12.54 -12.88
CA ILE A 159 7.93 11.68 -13.66
C ILE A 159 9.05 12.53 -14.29
N GLU A 160 8.74 13.72 -14.81
CA GLU A 160 9.76 14.59 -15.38
C GLU A 160 10.77 15.06 -14.32
N LYS A 161 10.31 15.46 -13.13
CA LYS A 161 11.20 15.76 -12.01
C LYS A 161 12.02 14.53 -11.56
N ALA A 162 11.42 13.34 -11.64
CA ALA A 162 12.12 12.10 -11.32
C ALA A 162 13.25 11.80 -12.32
N ARG A 163 13.05 12.08 -13.63
CA ARG A 163 14.12 11.99 -14.65
C ARG A 163 15.28 12.94 -14.37
N GLN A 164 14.97 14.13 -13.85
CA GLN A 164 15.97 15.11 -13.42
C GLN A 164 16.63 14.73 -12.08
N GLY A 165 16.11 13.71 -11.39
CA GLY A 165 16.61 13.24 -10.09
C GLY A 165 16.18 14.11 -8.90
N THR A 166 15.27 15.07 -9.09
CA THR A 166 14.90 16.10 -8.10
C THR A 166 13.57 15.83 -7.39
N LEU A 167 12.69 14.97 -7.94
CA LEU A 167 11.36 14.75 -7.41
C LEU A 167 11.35 14.46 -5.91
N VAL A 168 12.18 13.50 -5.47
CA VAL A 168 12.13 13.03 -4.09
C VAL A 168 12.69 14.09 -3.13
N ASP A 169 13.76 14.79 -3.53
CA ASP A 169 14.34 15.89 -2.72
C ASP A 169 13.41 17.11 -2.65
N GLU A 170 12.60 17.39 -3.68
CA GLU A 170 11.72 18.55 -3.71
C GLU A 170 10.32 18.27 -3.10
N PHE A 171 9.79 17.07 -3.27
CA PHE A 171 8.42 16.75 -2.86
C PHE A 171 8.36 15.84 -1.62
N VAL A 172 9.16 14.78 -1.56
CA VAL A 172 9.05 13.76 -0.50
C VAL A 172 9.81 14.15 0.76
N VAL A 173 11.10 14.46 0.62
CA VAL A 173 12.01 14.74 1.75
C VAL A 173 11.54 15.91 2.63
N PRO A 174 11.10 17.05 2.09
CA PRO A 174 10.71 18.20 2.92
C PRO A 174 9.55 17.89 3.87
N GLN A 175 8.72 16.90 3.57
CA GLN A 175 7.59 16.53 4.40
C GLN A 175 8.00 15.90 5.75
N ALA A 176 9.20 15.30 5.81
CA ALA A 176 9.72 14.75 7.06
C ALA A 176 9.93 15.82 8.12
N ASP A 177 10.36 17.02 7.74
CA ASP A 177 10.69 18.10 8.67
C ASP A 177 9.58 19.16 8.75
N ASP A 178 8.85 19.41 7.66
CA ASP A 178 7.72 20.35 7.59
C ASP A 178 6.37 19.61 7.60
N LYS A 179 5.85 19.38 8.80
CA LYS A 179 4.56 18.70 9.01
C LYS A 179 3.36 19.51 8.50
N ALA A 180 3.45 20.84 8.50
CA ALA A 180 2.42 21.70 7.94
C ALA A 180 2.34 21.54 6.42
N ARG A 181 3.50 21.52 5.74
CA ARG A 181 3.59 21.21 4.32
C ARG A 181 3.05 19.81 4.00
N ALA A 182 3.40 18.80 4.80
CA ALA A 182 2.92 17.44 4.60
C ALA A 182 1.39 17.36 4.61
N ARG A 183 0.72 18.12 5.48
CA ARG A 183 -0.76 18.20 5.58
C ARG A 183 -1.40 19.12 4.55
N SER A 184 -0.62 19.90 3.82
CA SER A 184 -1.15 20.86 2.85
C SER A 184 -1.36 20.25 1.47
N GLY A 185 -1.97 21.02 0.54
CA GLY A 185 -2.06 20.68 -0.88
C GLY A 185 -0.70 20.62 -1.62
N GLN A 186 0.41 21.02 -0.96
CA GLN A 186 1.77 20.91 -1.49
C GLN A 186 2.51 19.64 -1.03
N GLY A 187 1.88 18.84 -0.19
CA GLY A 187 2.39 17.58 0.34
C GLY A 187 1.42 16.42 0.10
N VAL A 188 1.63 15.35 0.84
CA VAL A 188 0.78 14.15 0.77
C VAL A 188 -0.66 14.44 1.17
N GLY A 189 -0.89 15.48 1.96
CA GLY A 189 -2.23 15.94 2.38
C GLY A 189 -3.16 16.27 1.21
N ALA A 190 -2.63 16.58 0.02
CA ALA A 190 -3.42 16.75 -1.21
C ALA A 190 -4.25 15.51 -1.58
N PHE A 191 -3.85 14.33 -1.08
CA PHE A 191 -4.44 13.03 -1.41
C PHE A 191 -5.23 12.41 -0.25
N TYR A 192 -5.39 13.14 0.88
CA TYR A 192 -6.22 12.74 2.01
C TYR A 192 -7.52 13.54 2.02
N THR A 193 -8.58 12.93 2.51
CA THR A 193 -9.88 13.60 2.72
C THR A 193 -9.81 14.53 3.91
N HIS A 194 -9.09 14.11 4.95
CA HIS A 194 -8.92 14.82 6.21
C HIS A 194 -7.42 14.95 6.57
N PRO A 195 -6.63 15.74 5.81
CA PRO A 195 -5.19 15.85 6.01
C PRO A 195 -4.79 16.35 7.40
N GLU A 196 -5.68 17.08 8.08
CA GLU A 196 -5.49 17.54 9.47
C GLU A 196 -5.40 16.38 10.48
N ARG A 197 -5.85 15.18 10.11
CA ARG A 197 -5.76 13.96 10.94
C ARG A 197 -4.44 13.21 10.79
N LEU A 198 -3.62 13.56 9.81
CA LEU A 198 -2.27 13.01 9.70
C LEU A 198 -1.46 13.43 10.93
N THR A 199 -1.11 12.47 11.78
CA THR A 199 -0.27 12.74 12.96
C THR A 199 1.18 12.98 12.53
N ASP A 200 1.95 13.67 13.38
CA ASP A 200 3.39 13.84 13.13
C ASP A 200 4.11 12.50 13.04
N GLU A 201 3.71 11.52 13.85
CA GLU A 201 4.26 10.16 13.80
C GLU A 201 3.98 9.46 12.47
N THR A 202 2.78 9.62 11.90
CA THR A 202 2.43 9.08 10.58
C THR A 202 3.31 9.70 9.49
N ILE A 203 3.50 11.01 9.53
CA ILE A 203 4.36 11.72 8.57
C ILE A 203 5.82 11.25 8.72
N GLU A 204 6.32 11.11 9.95
CA GLU A 204 7.67 10.59 10.22
C GLU A 204 7.87 9.19 9.65
N ILE A 205 6.93 8.28 9.91
CA ILE A 205 7.06 6.88 9.48
C ILE A 205 7.04 6.74 7.96
N TYR A 206 6.41 7.65 7.23
CA TYR A 206 6.43 7.65 5.77
C TYR A 206 7.68 8.28 5.19
N PHE A 207 8.10 9.43 5.68
CA PHE A 207 9.07 10.26 4.96
C PHE A 207 10.48 10.27 5.56
N ARG A 208 10.64 9.94 6.85
CA ARG A 208 11.97 9.87 7.48
C ARG A 208 12.94 8.91 6.78
N PRO A 209 12.52 7.71 6.29
CA PRO A 209 13.42 6.83 5.56
C PRO A 209 14.04 7.45 4.30
N PHE A 210 13.33 8.38 3.64
CA PHE A 210 13.88 9.11 2.49
C PHE A 210 14.81 10.24 2.92
N ALA A 211 14.45 10.97 3.97
CA ALA A 211 15.31 12.04 4.49
C ALA A 211 16.69 11.52 4.91
N GLU A 212 16.75 10.32 5.48
CA GLU A 212 17.98 9.71 5.99
C GLU A 212 18.79 8.92 4.96
N SER A 213 18.22 8.58 3.78
CA SER A 213 18.88 7.70 2.81
C SER A 213 18.90 8.28 1.39
N LYS A 214 20.10 8.72 0.96
CA LYS A 214 20.32 9.14 -0.44
C LYS A 214 20.01 8.01 -1.44
N LEU A 215 20.34 6.76 -1.08
CA LEU A 215 20.04 5.60 -1.94
C LEU A 215 18.54 5.45 -2.17
N LYS A 216 17.72 5.55 -1.11
CA LYS A 216 16.27 5.48 -1.24
C LYS A 216 15.70 6.61 -2.10
N ARG A 217 16.23 7.83 -1.97
CA ARG A 217 15.84 8.95 -2.84
C ARG A 217 16.13 8.66 -4.31
N THR A 218 17.34 8.19 -4.60
CA THR A 218 17.73 7.80 -5.96
C THR A 218 16.85 6.67 -6.49
N GLN A 219 16.57 5.67 -5.70
CA GLN A 219 15.76 4.51 -6.08
C GLN A 219 14.29 4.89 -6.31
N LEU A 220 13.70 5.76 -5.48
CA LEU A 220 12.33 6.23 -5.69
C LEU A 220 12.21 7.10 -6.94
N ASN A 221 13.21 7.95 -7.25
CA ASN A 221 13.26 8.65 -8.52
C ASN A 221 13.31 7.65 -9.70
N LYS A 222 14.20 6.65 -9.66
CA LYS A 222 14.29 5.59 -10.69
C LYS A 222 12.95 4.85 -10.85
N PHE A 223 12.31 4.44 -9.76
CA PHE A 223 11.00 3.79 -9.78
C PHE A 223 9.94 4.68 -10.42
N SER A 224 9.87 5.94 -10.04
CA SER A 224 8.91 6.89 -10.61
C SER A 224 9.08 7.07 -12.13
N VAL A 225 10.32 7.03 -12.63
CA VAL A 225 10.60 7.05 -14.07
C VAL A 225 10.05 5.80 -14.78
N THR A 226 10.15 4.62 -14.15
CA THR A 226 9.63 3.39 -14.76
C THR A 226 8.11 3.37 -14.87
N MET A 227 7.41 4.12 -14.05
CA MET A 227 5.94 4.29 -14.13
C MET A 227 5.51 5.02 -15.41
N ALA A 228 6.42 5.69 -16.13
CA ALA A 228 6.11 6.30 -17.44
C ALA A 228 5.68 5.27 -18.49
N THR A 229 6.09 4.02 -18.34
CA THR A 229 5.69 2.93 -19.24
C THR A 229 4.47 2.24 -18.65
N ASN A 230 3.35 2.32 -19.35
CA ASN A 230 2.12 1.67 -18.90
C ASN A 230 2.17 0.14 -19.11
N PRO A 231 2.22 -0.68 -18.04
CA PRO A 231 2.23 -2.12 -18.19
C PRO A 231 0.82 -2.75 -18.20
N LEU A 232 -0.25 -1.98 -17.85
CA LEU A 232 -1.59 -2.53 -17.61
C LEU A 232 -2.33 -2.85 -18.90
N VAL A 233 -2.08 -2.10 -19.97
CA VAL A 233 -2.70 -2.38 -21.29
C VAL A 233 -2.35 -3.78 -21.77
N ALA A 234 -1.13 -4.24 -21.50
CA ALA A 234 -0.66 -5.55 -21.92
C ALA A 234 -1.32 -6.73 -21.19
N ILE A 235 -1.86 -6.51 -20.00
CA ILE A 235 -2.48 -7.56 -19.17
C ILE A 235 -4.02 -7.57 -19.22
N ARG A 236 -4.63 -6.81 -20.12
CA ARG A 236 -6.11 -6.73 -20.25
C ARG A 236 -6.76 -8.09 -20.38
N ASP A 237 -6.19 -8.97 -21.19
CA ASP A 237 -6.76 -10.29 -21.45
C ASP A 237 -6.54 -11.24 -20.26
N ASP A 238 -5.46 -11.11 -19.53
CA ASP A 238 -5.26 -11.84 -18.28
C ASP A 238 -6.34 -11.47 -17.24
N LEU A 239 -6.64 -10.16 -17.11
CA LEU A 239 -7.70 -9.68 -16.22
C LEU A 239 -9.08 -10.23 -16.64
N LYS A 240 -9.41 -10.24 -17.94
CA LYS A 240 -10.68 -10.79 -18.47
C LYS A 240 -10.81 -12.30 -18.27
N GLN A 241 -9.70 -13.02 -18.17
CA GLN A 241 -9.73 -14.47 -17.98
C GLN A 241 -9.82 -14.89 -16.52
N TRP A 242 -9.43 -14.02 -15.59
CA TRP A 242 -9.44 -14.35 -14.17
C TRP A 242 -10.87 -14.25 -13.60
N LYS A 243 -11.36 -15.36 -13.03
CA LYS A 243 -12.75 -15.53 -12.56
C LYS A 243 -12.91 -15.40 -11.04
N GLY A 244 -11.83 -15.14 -10.32
CA GLY A 244 -11.89 -14.96 -8.87
C GLY A 244 -12.70 -13.72 -8.46
N PRO A 245 -13.21 -13.68 -7.23
CA PRO A 245 -14.01 -12.56 -6.75
C PRO A 245 -13.15 -11.29 -6.63
N ALA A 246 -13.67 -10.19 -7.18
CA ALA A 246 -13.05 -8.87 -7.15
C ALA A 246 -14.00 -7.82 -6.62
N ARG A 247 -13.50 -6.85 -5.89
CA ARG A 247 -14.27 -5.71 -5.37
C ARG A 247 -13.47 -4.42 -5.56
N MET A 248 -14.12 -3.39 -6.06
CA MET A 248 -13.59 -2.04 -6.13
C MET A 248 -14.24 -1.18 -5.05
N VAL A 249 -13.42 -0.46 -4.28
CA VAL A 249 -13.87 0.54 -3.29
C VAL A 249 -13.21 1.86 -3.65
N TRP A 250 -13.98 2.88 -3.99
CA TRP A 250 -13.44 4.03 -4.71
C TRP A 250 -13.87 5.36 -4.14
N GLY A 251 -12.92 6.19 -3.73
CA GLY A 251 -13.15 7.58 -3.35
C GLY A 251 -13.48 8.42 -4.58
N THR A 252 -14.55 9.23 -4.48
CA THR A 252 -15.08 9.97 -5.63
C THR A 252 -14.40 11.31 -5.88
N ASN A 253 -13.56 11.79 -4.92
CA ASN A 253 -12.87 13.08 -5.01
C ASN A 253 -11.38 12.96 -5.33
N ASP A 254 -10.93 11.78 -5.78
CA ASP A 254 -9.54 11.55 -6.15
C ASP A 254 -9.19 12.25 -7.45
N PRO A 255 -8.16 13.14 -7.46
CA PRO A 255 -7.77 13.87 -8.67
C PRO A 255 -7.01 13.01 -9.70
N LEU A 256 -6.52 11.81 -9.32
CA LEU A 256 -5.69 10.94 -10.16
C LEU A 256 -6.51 9.81 -10.78
N PHE A 257 -7.36 9.18 -9.97
CA PHE A 257 -8.04 7.95 -10.34
C PHE A 257 -9.56 8.12 -10.23
N GLY A 258 -10.18 8.70 -11.25
CA GLY A 258 -11.63 8.90 -11.28
C GLY A 258 -12.42 7.59 -11.24
N VAL A 259 -13.68 7.66 -10.80
CA VAL A 259 -14.60 6.50 -10.61
C VAL A 259 -14.77 5.67 -11.88
N GLN A 260 -14.68 6.27 -13.07
CA GLN A 260 -14.80 5.57 -14.35
C GLN A 260 -13.81 4.40 -14.49
N TRP A 261 -12.67 4.46 -13.79
CA TRP A 261 -11.66 3.40 -13.80
C TRP A 261 -12.07 2.21 -12.91
N ALA A 262 -12.73 2.47 -11.79
CA ALA A 262 -13.37 1.39 -11.02
C ALA A 262 -14.48 0.69 -11.83
N GLU A 263 -15.27 1.45 -12.57
CA GLU A 263 -16.31 0.91 -13.46
C GLU A 263 -15.71 0.14 -14.64
N TRP A 264 -14.55 0.56 -15.15
CA TRP A 264 -13.83 -0.20 -16.15
C TRP A 264 -13.39 -1.57 -15.61
N LEU A 265 -12.81 -1.62 -14.41
CA LEU A 265 -12.46 -2.87 -13.73
C LEU A 265 -13.68 -3.76 -13.48
N ASP A 266 -14.80 -3.17 -13.07
CA ASP A 266 -16.06 -3.88 -12.82
C ASP A 266 -16.55 -4.62 -14.08
N ARG A 267 -16.47 -3.95 -15.22
CA ARG A 267 -16.84 -4.54 -16.52
C ARG A 267 -15.81 -5.53 -17.05
N THR A 268 -14.56 -5.41 -16.64
CA THR A 268 -13.44 -6.19 -17.17
C THR A 268 -13.21 -7.50 -16.42
N LEU A 269 -13.41 -7.49 -15.09
CA LEU A 269 -13.18 -8.64 -14.24
C LEU A 269 -14.45 -9.50 -14.14
N PRO A 270 -14.47 -10.73 -14.70
CA PRO A 270 -15.68 -11.58 -14.71
C PRO A 270 -16.23 -11.90 -13.32
N GLY A 271 -15.33 -11.96 -12.32
CA GLY A 271 -15.69 -12.23 -10.92
C GLY A 271 -16.02 -10.98 -10.11
N SER A 272 -16.25 -9.82 -10.76
CA SER A 272 -16.53 -8.57 -10.04
C SER A 272 -17.77 -8.65 -9.16
N ARG A 273 -17.70 -8.02 -8.01
CA ARG A 273 -18.80 -7.79 -7.05
C ARG A 273 -19.21 -6.32 -7.01
N GLY A 274 -18.89 -5.60 -8.07
CA GLY A 274 -19.26 -4.21 -8.27
C GLY A 274 -18.33 -3.21 -7.60
N VAL A 275 -18.73 -1.95 -7.69
CA VAL A 275 -18.02 -0.79 -7.17
C VAL A 275 -18.76 -0.21 -5.97
N ARG A 276 -18.06 -0.03 -4.84
CA ARG A 276 -18.52 0.81 -3.74
C ARG A 276 -17.91 2.20 -3.89
N ARG A 277 -18.71 3.22 -4.13
CA ARG A 277 -18.29 4.61 -4.17
C ARG A 277 -18.31 5.19 -2.77
N ILE A 278 -17.24 5.90 -2.40
CA ILE A 278 -17.12 6.62 -1.13
C ILE A 278 -17.14 8.11 -1.45
N GLU A 279 -18.31 8.71 -1.27
CA GLU A 279 -18.56 10.09 -1.68
C GLU A 279 -17.63 11.08 -0.94
N GLY A 280 -16.98 11.93 -1.71
CA GLY A 280 -16.05 12.95 -1.22
C GLY A 280 -14.69 12.43 -0.74
N ALA A 281 -14.49 11.11 -0.69
CA ALA A 281 -13.22 10.54 -0.27
C ALA A 281 -12.13 10.71 -1.34
N ASN A 282 -10.90 10.95 -0.87
CA ASN A 282 -9.70 11.11 -1.70
C ASN A 282 -8.88 9.81 -1.78
N LEU A 283 -7.72 9.82 -2.45
CA LEU A 283 -6.88 8.66 -2.77
C LEU A 283 -6.55 7.77 -1.55
N PHE A 284 -6.11 8.36 -0.44
CA PHE A 284 -5.66 7.62 0.73
C PHE A 284 -6.75 7.38 1.79
N PHE A 285 -8.04 7.48 1.39
CA PHE A 285 -9.15 7.15 2.29
C PHE A 285 -9.05 5.76 2.94
N PRO A 286 -8.40 4.73 2.36
CA PRO A 286 -8.26 3.44 3.04
C PRO A 286 -7.55 3.51 4.40
N GLU A 287 -6.62 4.45 4.56
CA GLU A 287 -5.97 4.71 5.84
C GLU A 287 -6.89 5.46 6.82
N GLU A 288 -7.71 6.39 6.30
CA GLU A 288 -8.62 7.23 7.09
C GLU A 288 -9.87 6.48 7.54
N MET A 289 -10.30 5.49 6.75
CA MET A 289 -11.54 4.73 6.94
C MET A 289 -11.26 3.21 6.89
N PRO A 290 -10.37 2.69 7.75
CA PRO A 290 -9.95 1.29 7.69
C PRO A 290 -11.07 0.30 7.99
N GLU A 291 -12.15 0.73 8.67
CA GLU A 291 -13.36 -0.05 8.90
C GLU A 291 -14.08 -0.39 7.59
N LEU A 292 -14.12 0.54 6.61
CA LEU A 292 -14.71 0.28 5.29
C LEU A 292 -13.92 -0.79 4.53
N ILE A 293 -12.60 -0.71 4.60
CA ILE A 293 -11.74 -1.72 3.97
C ILE A 293 -11.94 -3.09 4.63
N ALA A 294 -12.03 -3.12 5.97
CA ALA A 294 -12.29 -4.36 6.68
C ALA A 294 -13.66 -4.95 6.33
N GLU A 295 -14.72 -4.14 6.29
CA GLU A 295 -16.07 -4.57 5.89
C GLU A 295 -16.08 -5.17 4.48
N GLU A 296 -15.52 -4.49 3.49
CA GLU A 296 -15.53 -4.96 2.10
C GLU A 296 -14.63 -6.17 1.88
N ALA A 297 -13.49 -6.24 2.56
CA ALA A 297 -12.62 -7.41 2.54
C ALA A 297 -13.32 -8.63 3.16
N GLN A 298 -13.93 -8.49 4.33
CA GLN A 298 -14.69 -9.56 4.98
C GLN A 298 -15.83 -10.08 4.13
N ARG A 299 -16.62 -9.17 3.52
CA ARG A 299 -17.70 -9.52 2.60
C ARG A 299 -17.17 -10.31 1.41
N LEU A 300 -16.09 -9.83 0.78
CA LEU A 300 -15.46 -10.48 -0.37
C LEU A 300 -14.92 -11.88 -0.03
N TRP A 301 -14.36 -12.06 1.15
CA TRP A 301 -13.78 -13.34 1.60
C TRP A 301 -14.82 -14.38 2.03
N GLN A 302 -16.04 -13.97 2.38
CA GLN A 302 -17.14 -14.87 2.76
C GLN A 302 -17.90 -15.41 1.53
N GLU A 303 -17.85 -14.69 0.41
CA GLU A 303 -18.47 -15.14 -0.80
C GLU A 303 -17.69 -16.33 -1.38
N LYS A 304 -18.28 -17.53 -1.31
CA LYS A 304 -17.75 -18.70 -2.03
C LYS A 304 -17.70 -18.34 -3.51
N ALA A 305 -16.58 -18.65 -4.17
CA ALA A 305 -16.53 -18.61 -5.62
C ALA A 305 -17.78 -19.31 -6.15
N THR A 306 -18.62 -18.58 -6.85
CA THR A 306 -19.79 -19.18 -7.51
C THR A 306 -19.22 -20.19 -8.50
N THR A 307 -19.24 -21.46 -8.12
CA THR A 307 -19.05 -22.55 -9.03
C THR A 307 -20.16 -22.41 -10.08
N SER A 308 -19.79 -21.86 -11.24
CA SER A 308 -20.60 -21.99 -12.43
C SER A 308 -20.72 -23.48 -12.74
N SER A 309 -21.89 -24.02 -12.39
CA SER A 309 -22.40 -25.30 -12.87
C SER A 309 -22.54 -25.28 -14.39
#